data_5fae75c1f39479e163c6610025762fba
#
_entry.id   5fae75c1f39479e163c6610025762fba
#
_cell.length_a   1.000
_cell.length_b   1.000
_cell.length_c   1.000
_cell.angle_alpha   90.00
_cell.angle_beta   90.00
_cell.angle_gamma   90.00
#
_symmetry.space_group_name_H-M   'P 1'
#
loop_
_entity.id
_entity.type
_entity.pdbx_description
1 polymer ?
#
loop_
_entity_poly.entity_id
_entity_poly.type
_entity_poly.pdbx_seq_one_letter_code
_entity_poly.pdbx_strand_id
1 'polypeptide(L)'
;MLVKQAANVVELMEYFARRKRPATMAEISDDLGWPRSSTFNLVGTLAEKGWLYEPRARGGYYPSPRWLALARIVSDAEPLPEAAHALVARVAEETGETTAIGALAGTSAIFLAVAESRHPVRYFAEVGDRVPVYAASVGRAILAQLSAQERQALYRRISFEAFSGTTPVSAQAVEAEIAAAVERGYHQSSSEFVPDLAGVALPLPLGERRLSIVVAGPTSRCLERRPLTARLMQEAVASFTKAFGGS
;
A
#
# COMPACT_ATOMS: atom_id res chain seq x y z
N MET A 1 -18.55 6.76 7.71
CA MET A 1 -19.66 7.00 6.73
C MET A 1 -19.03 7.34 5.39
N LEU A 2 -19.31 6.56 4.33
CA LEU A 2 -18.74 6.78 3.00
C LEU A 2 -19.56 7.87 2.28
N VAL A 3 -18.88 8.91 1.77
CA VAL A 3 -19.51 9.94 0.94
C VAL A 3 -19.57 9.45 -0.50
N LYS A 4 -20.76 9.08 -0.96
CA LYS A 4 -20.98 8.43 -2.26
C LYS A 4 -20.40 9.22 -3.45
N GLN A 5 -20.55 10.53 -3.47
CA GLN A 5 -20.03 11.37 -4.56
C GLN A 5 -18.50 11.34 -4.64
N ALA A 6 -17.81 11.34 -3.48
CA ALA A 6 -16.36 11.24 -3.45
C ALA A 6 -15.88 9.85 -3.92
N ALA A 7 -16.58 8.78 -3.50
CA ALA A 7 -16.29 7.43 -3.97
C ALA A 7 -16.48 7.31 -5.50
N ASN A 8 -17.55 7.88 -6.04
CA ASN A 8 -17.83 7.84 -7.47
C ASN A 8 -16.74 8.55 -8.31
N VAL A 9 -16.09 9.61 -7.78
CA VAL A 9 -14.96 10.25 -8.49
C VAL A 9 -13.79 9.29 -8.63
N VAL A 10 -13.46 8.57 -7.56
CA VAL A 10 -12.37 7.57 -7.58
C VAL A 10 -12.72 6.44 -8.54
N GLU A 11 -13.92 5.87 -8.42
CA GLU A 11 -14.41 4.79 -9.29
C GLU A 11 -14.39 5.18 -10.78
N LEU A 12 -14.72 6.43 -11.09
CA LEU A 12 -14.64 6.96 -12.45
C LEU A 12 -13.19 7.02 -12.97
N MET A 13 -12.24 7.39 -12.12
CA MET A 13 -10.82 7.39 -12.51
C MET A 13 -10.30 5.97 -12.74
N GLU A 14 -10.65 5.03 -11.89
CA GLU A 14 -10.32 3.61 -12.05
C GLU A 14 -10.97 3.01 -13.31
N TYR A 15 -12.20 3.42 -13.63
CA TYR A 15 -12.89 3.04 -14.87
C TYR A 15 -12.06 3.49 -16.10
N PHE A 16 -11.62 4.74 -16.15
CA PHE A 16 -10.79 5.22 -17.25
C PHE A 16 -9.41 4.56 -17.31
N ALA A 17 -8.82 4.25 -16.15
CA ALA A 17 -7.56 3.52 -16.08
C ALA A 17 -7.66 2.12 -16.70
N ARG A 18 -8.79 1.42 -16.49
CA ARG A 18 -9.08 0.12 -17.12
C ARG A 18 -9.45 0.25 -18.60
N ARG A 19 -10.31 1.22 -18.94
CA ARG A 19 -10.84 1.41 -20.30
C ARG A 19 -9.79 1.93 -21.28
N LYS A 20 -8.88 2.81 -20.85
CA LYS A 20 -7.79 3.42 -21.62
C LYS A 20 -8.25 4.18 -22.89
N ARG A 21 -9.51 4.61 -22.94
CA ARG A 21 -10.11 5.37 -24.06
C ARG A 21 -11.24 6.26 -23.56
N PRO A 22 -11.61 7.34 -24.32
CA PRO A 22 -12.76 8.18 -23.96
C PRO A 22 -14.06 7.39 -23.84
N ALA A 23 -14.99 7.93 -23.06
CA ALA A 23 -16.32 7.38 -22.88
C ALA A 23 -17.38 8.49 -22.89
N THR A 24 -18.52 8.23 -23.53
CA THR A 24 -19.70 9.07 -23.45
C THR A 24 -20.37 8.95 -22.08
N MET A 25 -21.19 9.93 -21.71
CA MET A 25 -21.98 9.84 -20.45
C MET A 25 -22.88 8.61 -20.40
N ALA A 26 -23.41 8.17 -21.54
CA ALA A 26 -24.24 6.97 -21.63
C ALA A 26 -23.42 5.71 -21.33
N GLU A 27 -22.24 5.55 -21.98
CA GLU A 27 -21.35 4.43 -21.72
C GLU A 27 -20.90 4.39 -20.23
N ILE A 28 -20.53 5.54 -19.64
CA ILE A 28 -20.14 5.61 -18.21
C ILE A 28 -21.31 5.17 -17.31
N SER A 29 -22.53 5.66 -17.59
CA SER A 29 -23.73 5.29 -16.85
C SER A 29 -24.00 3.79 -16.91
N ASP A 30 -23.93 3.22 -18.11
CA ASP A 30 -24.25 1.82 -18.37
C ASP A 30 -23.16 0.89 -17.80
N ASP A 31 -21.86 1.20 -18.02
CA ASP A 31 -20.73 0.39 -17.58
C ASP A 31 -20.56 0.38 -16.03
N LEU A 32 -20.88 1.50 -15.35
CA LEU A 32 -20.78 1.62 -13.89
C LEU A 32 -22.11 1.36 -13.16
N GLY A 33 -23.20 1.16 -13.90
CA GLY A 33 -24.52 0.96 -13.32
C GLY A 33 -25.05 2.19 -12.56
N TRP A 34 -24.59 3.40 -12.94
CA TRP A 34 -25.01 4.62 -12.27
C TRP A 34 -26.29 5.21 -12.90
N PRO A 35 -27.15 5.88 -12.10
CA PRO A 35 -28.26 6.63 -12.66
C PRO A 35 -27.77 7.74 -13.62
N ARG A 36 -28.43 7.90 -14.77
CA ARG A 36 -28.03 8.87 -15.81
C ARG A 36 -27.92 10.30 -15.28
N SER A 37 -28.79 10.72 -14.38
CA SER A 37 -28.76 12.05 -13.76
C SER A 37 -27.51 12.24 -12.89
N SER A 38 -27.13 11.22 -12.11
CA SER A 38 -25.92 11.26 -11.28
C SER A 38 -24.66 11.30 -12.12
N THR A 39 -24.61 10.51 -13.20
CA THR A 39 -23.52 10.51 -14.16
C THR A 39 -23.36 11.86 -14.84
N PHE A 40 -24.48 12.44 -15.33
CA PHE A 40 -24.48 13.76 -15.95
C PHE A 40 -23.92 14.84 -15.02
N ASN A 41 -24.40 14.88 -13.75
CA ASN A 41 -23.97 15.86 -12.78
C ASN A 41 -22.48 15.70 -12.42
N LEU A 42 -22.00 14.46 -12.19
CA LEU A 42 -20.62 14.21 -11.81
C LEU A 42 -19.65 14.49 -12.97
N VAL A 43 -19.92 13.93 -14.14
CA VAL A 43 -19.08 14.12 -15.34
C VAL A 43 -19.07 15.58 -15.77
N GLY A 44 -20.25 16.24 -15.76
CA GLY A 44 -20.38 17.66 -16.08
C GLY A 44 -19.58 18.53 -15.13
N THR A 45 -19.66 18.27 -13.81
CA THR A 45 -18.88 18.99 -12.79
C THR A 45 -17.39 18.81 -13.02
N LEU A 46 -16.92 17.60 -13.27
CA LEU A 46 -15.49 17.33 -13.51
C LEU A 46 -15.00 17.97 -14.80
N ALA A 47 -15.83 18.00 -15.84
CA ALA A 47 -15.52 18.67 -17.10
C ALA A 47 -15.46 20.20 -16.92
N GLU A 48 -16.45 20.80 -16.25
CA GLU A 48 -16.47 22.24 -15.92
C GLU A 48 -15.24 22.66 -15.10
N LYS A 49 -14.80 21.83 -14.15
CA LYS A 49 -13.60 22.05 -13.35
C LYS A 49 -12.30 21.71 -14.08
N GLY A 50 -12.34 21.24 -15.32
CA GLY A 50 -11.20 20.89 -16.13
C GLY A 50 -10.47 19.60 -15.72
N TRP A 51 -11.14 18.72 -14.95
CA TRP A 51 -10.62 17.40 -14.58
C TRP A 51 -10.92 16.33 -15.64
N LEU A 52 -11.96 16.54 -16.43
CA LEU A 52 -12.27 15.80 -17.65
C LEU A 52 -12.28 16.75 -18.84
N TYR A 53 -12.06 16.24 -20.02
CA TYR A 53 -12.16 16.99 -21.28
C TYR A 53 -12.67 16.06 -22.38
N GLU A 54 -13.18 16.66 -23.48
CA GLU A 54 -13.52 15.93 -24.69
C GLU A 54 -12.33 15.97 -25.68
N PRO A 55 -11.61 14.86 -25.89
CA PRO A 55 -10.49 14.83 -26.85
C PRO A 55 -10.92 15.06 -28.29
N ARG A 56 -12.19 14.78 -28.61
CA ARG A 56 -12.83 14.97 -29.93
C ARG A 56 -14.26 15.40 -29.73
N ALA A 57 -14.76 16.30 -30.54
CA ALA A 57 -16.15 16.74 -30.50
C ALA A 57 -17.10 15.52 -30.56
N ARG A 58 -17.98 15.40 -29.56
CA ARG A 58 -18.91 14.28 -29.35
C ARG A 58 -18.24 12.90 -29.17
N GLY A 59 -16.94 12.86 -28.89
CA GLY A 59 -16.17 11.63 -28.73
C GLY A 59 -16.15 11.09 -27.29
N GLY A 60 -16.89 11.73 -26.39
CA GLY A 60 -16.93 11.40 -24.97
C GLY A 60 -15.80 12.07 -24.18
N TYR A 61 -15.83 11.84 -22.87
CA TYR A 61 -14.91 12.43 -21.89
C TYR A 61 -13.72 11.54 -21.61
N TYR A 62 -12.60 12.18 -21.21
CA TYR A 62 -11.40 11.50 -20.74
C TYR A 62 -10.72 12.33 -19.65
N PRO A 63 -9.98 11.71 -18.71
CA PRO A 63 -9.23 12.43 -17.69
C PRO A 63 -8.23 13.41 -18.30
N SER A 64 -8.22 14.63 -17.79
CA SER A 64 -7.29 15.64 -18.27
C SER A 64 -5.89 15.46 -17.67
N PRO A 65 -4.81 15.94 -18.32
CA PRO A 65 -3.45 15.92 -17.79
C PRO A 65 -3.30 16.63 -16.43
N ARG A 66 -4.30 17.41 -16.01
CA ARG A 66 -4.33 18.10 -14.72
C ARG A 66 -4.23 17.14 -13.53
N TRP A 67 -4.76 15.91 -13.66
CA TRP A 67 -4.63 14.87 -12.64
C TRP A 67 -3.16 14.53 -12.37
N LEU A 68 -2.39 14.32 -13.43
CA LEU A 68 -0.96 14.02 -13.30
C LEU A 68 -0.19 15.20 -12.71
N ALA A 69 -0.48 16.43 -13.15
CA ALA A 69 0.15 17.63 -12.61
C ALA A 69 -0.12 17.80 -11.11
N LEU A 70 -1.37 17.62 -10.68
CA LEU A 70 -1.73 17.66 -9.26
C LEU A 70 -1.05 16.57 -8.46
N ALA A 71 -1.08 15.33 -8.96
CA ALA A 71 -0.44 14.19 -8.29
C ALA A 71 1.06 14.43 -8.07
N ARG A 72 1.77 14.99 -9.05
CA ARG A 72 3.19 15.37 -8.92
C ARG A 72 3.40 16.42 -7.83
N ILE A 73 2.65 17.51 -7.84
CA ILE A 73 2.76 18.56 -6.84
C ILE A 73 2.53 18.02 -5.41
N VAL A 74 1.52 17.15 -5.25
CA VAL A 74 1.22 16.53 -3.95
C VAL A 74 2.32 15.55 -3.54
N SER A 75 2.84 14.77 -4.47
CA SER A 75 3.93 13.82 -4.22
C SER A 75 5.23 14.54 -3.83
N ASP A 76 5.53 15.66 -4.49
CA ASP A 76 6.76 16.43 -4.25
C ASP A 76 6.72 17.22 -2.94
N ALA A 77 5.55 17.41 -2.35
CA ALA A 77 5.41 18.14 -1.08
C ALA A 77 5.99 17.38 0.12
N GLU A 78 5.90 16.04 0.13
CA GLU A 78 6.46 15.17 1.18
C GLU A 78 6.98 13.86 0.58
N PRO A 79 8.03 13.91 -0.26
CA PRO A 79 8.53 12.73 -0.94
C PRO A 79 9.20 11.76 0.03
N LEU A 80 9.24 10.47 -0.32
CA LEU A 80 10.24 9.59 0.26
C LEU A 80 11.62 10.03 -0.24
N PRO A 81 12.63 10.13 0.64
CA PRO A 81 13.99 10.43 0.21
C PRO A 81 14.47 9.42 -0.84
N GLU A 82 15.27 9.88 -1.81
CA GLU A 82 15.89 9.00 -2.82
C GLU A 82 16.61 7.82 -2.20
N ALA A 83 17.24 8.03 -1.05
CA ALA A 83 17.89 6.96 -0.28
C ALA A 83 16.92 5.88 0.22
N ALA A 84 15.64 6.20 0.46
CA ALA A 84 14.65 5.18 0.82
C ALA A 84 14.29 4.32 -0.40
N HIS A 85 14.21 4.91 -1.60
CA HIS A 85 14.06 4.15 -2.84
C HIS A 85 15.29 3.28 -3.12
N ALA A 86 16.50 3.81 -2.91
CA ALA A 86 17.74 3.04 -3.03
C ALA A 86 17.81 1.89 -2.02
N LEU A 87 17.34 2.09 -0.77
CA LEU A 87 17.24 1.02 0.24
C LEU A 87 16.34 -0.12 -0.23
N VAL A 88 15.15 0.20 -0.75
CA VAL A 88 14.19 -0.80 -1.25
C VAL A 88 14.79 -1.59 -2.41
N ALA A 89 15.41 -0.91 -3.37
CA ALA A 89 16.05 -1.55 -4.53
C ALA A 89 17.21 -2.48 -4.11
N ARG A 90 18.07 -2.01 -3.20
CA ARG A 90 19.17 -2.79 -2.64
C ARG A 90 18.70 -4.05 -1.94
N VAL A 91 17.72 -3.93 -1.03
CA VAL A 91 17.19 -5.08 -0.29
C VAL A 91 16.52 -6.08 -1.23
N ALA A 92 15.80 -5.61 -2.26
CA ALA A 92 15.22 -6.48 -3.27
C ALA A 92 16.29 -7.24 -4.06
N GLU A 93 17.41 -6.59 -4.41
CA GLU A 93 18.52 -7.22 -5.11
C GLU A 93 19.23 -8.27 -4.23
N GLU A 94 19.54 -7.92 -2.97
CA GLU A 94 20.24 -8.80 -2.03
C GLU A 94 19.41 -10.03 -1.63
N THR A 95 18.08 -9.88 -1.50
CA THR A 95 17.18 -10.97 -1.10
C THR A 95 16.64 -11.76 -2.30
N GLY A 96 16.58 -11.14 -3.47
CA GLY A 96 15.94 -11.65 -4.68
C GLY A 96 14.41 -11.58 -4.64
N GLU A 97 13.79 -11.01 -3.60
CA GLU A 97 12.34 -11.00 -3.41
C GLU A 97 11.76 -9.57 -3.45
N THR A 98 10.46 -9.48 -3.66
CA THR A 98 9.76 -8.18 -3.69
C THR A 98 9.90 -7.48 -2.35
N THR A 99 10.37 -6.24 -2.41
CA THR A 99 10.61 -5.39 -1.23
C THR A 99 9.76 -4.13 -1.34
N ALA A 100 9.16 -3.71 -0.24
CA ALA A 100 8.34 -2.50 -0.20
C ALA A 100 8.53 -1.71 1.10
N ILE A 101 8.29 -0.40 1.05
CA ILE A 101 8.10 0.46 2.23
C ILE A 101 6.61 0.69 2.41
N GLY A 102 6.12 0.44 3.62
CA GLY A 102 4.73 0.66 4.01
C GLY A 102 4.57 1.75 5.05
N ALA A 103 3.45 2.48 4.97
CA ALA A 103 2.99 3.46 5.95
C ALA A 103 1.58 3.14 6.42
N LEU A 104 1.16 3.68 7.58
CA LEU A 104 -0.20 3.52 8.10
C LEU A 104 -1.18 4.38 7.30
N ALA A 105 -2.25 3.76 6.77
CA ALA A 105 -3.35 4.43 6.10
C ALA A 105 -4.70 3.91 6.61
N GLY A 106 -5.24 4.57 7.62
CA GLY A 106 -6.46 4.10 8.30
C GLY A 106 -6.20 2.80 9.07
N THR A 107 -6.82 1.70 8.65
CA THR A 107 -6.65 0.34 9.23
C THR A 107 -5.79 -0.56 8.32
N SER A 108 -5.12 0.01 7.34
CA SER A 108 -4.25 -0.70 6.39
C SER A 108 -2.84 -0.14 6.40
N ALA A 109 -1.87 -0.93 5.99
CA ALA A 109 -0.60 -0.43 5.49
C ALA A 109 -0.76 -0.14 3.99
N ILE A 110 -0.21 1.00 3.52
CA ILE A 110 -0.15 1.37 2.10
C ILE A 110 1.30 1.36 1.64
N PHE A 111 1.58 0.80 0.48
CA PHE A 111 2.93 0.79 -0.06
C PHE A 111 3.29 2.15 -0.69
N LEU A 112 4.38 2.75 -0.22
CA LEU A 112 4.91 4.03 -0.71
C LEU A 112 6.04 3.87 -1.72
N ALA A 113 6.79 2.76 -1.64
CA ALA A 113 7.82 2.38 -2.59
C ALA A 113 7.84 0.87 -2.73
N VAL A 114 8.10 0.37 -3.93
CA VAL A 114 8.16 -1.06 -4.24
C VAL A 114 9.31 -1.30 -5.21
N ALA A 115 10.09 -2.36 -4.95
CA ALA A 115 11.00 -2.97 -5.91
C ALA A 115 10.61 -4.44 -6.06
N GLU A 116 10.11 -4.80 -7.25
CA GLU A 116 9.67 -6.15 -7.53
C GLU A 116 10.83 -7.14 -7.68
N SER A 117 10.59 -8.37 -7.25
CA SER A 117 11.46 -9.52 -7.54
C SER A 117 11.56 -9.78 -9.04
N ARG A 118 12.73 -10.19 -9.49
CA ARG A 118 12.97 -10.63 -10.90
C ARG A 118 12.55 -12.08 -11.14
N HIS A 119 12.12 -12.82 -10.10
CA HIS A 119 11.64 -14.19 -10.27
C HIS A 119 10.32 -14.23 -11.05
N PRO A 120 10.12 -15.23 -11.95
CA PRO A 120 8.84 -15.42 -12.64
C PRO A 120 7.66 -15.60 -11.67
N VAL A 121 7.85 -16.39 -10.62
CA VAL A 121 6.88 -16.55 -9.52
C VAL A 121 7.32 -15.64 -8.39
N ARG A 122 6.58 -14.57 -8.15
CA ARG A 122 6.89 -13.54 -7.15
C ARG A 122 5.63 -12.96 -6.51
N TYR A 123 5.80 -12.28 -5.41
CA TYR A 123 4.76 -11.37 -4.92
C TYR A 123 4.71 -10.14 -5.84
N PHE A 124 3.57 -9.95 -6.48
CA PHE A 124 3.28 -8.74 -7.25
C PHE A 124 2.72 -7.68 -6.30
N ALA A 125 3.32 -6.52 -6.27
CA ALA A 125 2.89 -5.37 -5.47
C ALA A 125 3.17 -4.06 -6.22
N GLU A 126 2.27 -3.10 -6.06
CA GLU A 126 2.39 -1.76 -6.65
C GLU A 126 2.35 -0.68 -5.57
N VAL A 127 2.92 0.49 -5.89
CA VAL A 127 2.77 1.69 -5.04
C VAL A 127 1.28 2.04 -4.96
N GLY A 128 0.80 2.25 -3.72
CA GLY A 128 -0.61 2.48 -3.44
C GLY A 128 -1.39 1.23 -3.01
N ASP A 129 -0.85 0.03 -3.20
CA ASP A 129 -1.48 -1.20 -2.69
C ASP A 129 -1.66 -1.16 -1.18
N ARG A 130 -2.76 -1.74 -0.72
CA ARG A 130 -3.15 -1.73 0.69
C ARG A 130 -3.28 -3.15 1.23
N VAL A 131 -2.69 -3.37 2.39
CA VAL A 131 -2.81 -4.63 3.14
C VAL A 131 -3.31 -4.37 4.55
N PRO A 132 -4.18 -5.23 5.12
CA PRO A 132 -4.67 -5.06 6.50
C PRO A 132 -3.50 -5.08 7.48
N VAL A 133 -3.42 -4.09 8.40
CA VAL A 133 -2.27 -3.96 9.34
C VAL A 133 -2.09 -5.17 10.24
N TYR A 134 -3.17 -5.89 10.54
CA TYR A 134 -3.13 -7.05 11.42
C TYR A 134 -2.70 -8.34 10.71
N ALA A 135 -3.02 -8.48 9.41
CA ALA A 135 -2.86 -9.70 8.65
C ALA A 135 -1.54 -9.78 7.86
N ALA A 136 -0.63 -8.83 8.05
CA ALA A 136 0.64 -8.80 7.33
C ALA A 136 1.78 -8.31 8.22
N SER A 137 2.98 -8.82 8.00
CA SER A 137 4.18 -8.43 8.76
C SER A 137 4.49 -6.95 8.65
N VAL A 138 4.31 -6.34 7.46
CA VAL A 138 4.49 -4.90 7.21
C VAL A 138 3.61 -4.06 8.14
N GLY A 139 2.34 -4.44 8.31
CA GLY A 139 1.41 -3.74 9.18
C GLY A 139 1.80 -3.87 10.65
N ARG A 140 2.14 -5.07 11.11
CA ARG A 140 2.58 -5.29 12.50
C ARG A 140 3.88 -4.57 12.84
N ALA A 141 4.81 -4.43 11.89
CA ALA A 141 6.01 -3.63 12.07
C ALA A 141 5.71 -2.12 12.21
N ILE A 142 4.64 -1.62 11.59
CA ILE A 142 4.13 -0.26 11.81
C ILE A 142 3.46 -0.17 13.19
N LEU A 143 2.57 -1.11 13.52
CA LEU A 143 1.86 -1.15 14.81
C LEU A 143 2.81 -1.18 16.00
N ALA A 144 3.93 -1.88 15.91
CA ALA A 144 4.94 -1.96 16.95
C ALA A 144 5.57 -0.60 17.33
N GLN A 145 5.48 0.39 16.44
CA GLN A 145 5.97 1.76 16.66
C GLN A 145 4.93 2.67 17.31
N LEU A 146 3.70 2.19 17.45
CA LEU A 146 2.60 2.92 18.12
C LEU A 146 2.61 2.63 19.61
N SER A 147 2.15 3.59 20.41
CA SER A 147 1.84 3.34 21.83
C SER A 147 0.69 2.32 21.98
N ALA A 148 0.61 1.66 23.11
CA ALA A 148 -0.50 0.72 23.39
C ALA A 148 -1.87 1.40 23.25
N GLN A 149 -1.99 2.67 23.65
CA GLN A 149 -3.23 3.44 23.53
C GLN A 149 -3.62 3.68 22.07
N GLU A 150 -2.67 4.05 21.22
CA GLU A 150 -2.87 4.24 19.77
C GLU A 150 -3.28 2.93 19.11
N ARG A 151 -2.62 1.80 19.43
CA ARG A 151 -2.99 0.49 18.90
C ARG A 151 -4.40 0.09 19.31
N GLN A 152 -4.76 0.27 20.59
CA GLN A 152 -6.12 -0.04 21.06
C GLN A 152 -7.20 0.82 20.38
N ALA A 153 -6.91 2.11 20.12
CA ALA A 153 -7.81 2.98 19.36
C ALA A 153 -7.98 2.51 17.91
N LEU A 154 -6.90 2.00 17.31
CA LEU A 154 -6.93 1.46 15.95
C LEU A 154 -7.70 0.14 15.89
N TYR A 155 -7.47 -0.79 16.83
CA TYR A 155 -8.15 -2.09 16.86
C TYR A 155 -9.68 -1.97 16.98
N ARG A 156 -10.20 -0.95 17.68
CA ARG A 156 -11.65 -0.67 17.74
C ARG A 156 -12.27 -0.33 16.37
N ARG A 157 -11.46 0.03 15.38
CA ARG A 157 -11.89 0.40 14.03
C ARG A 157 -11.69 -0.74 13.03
N ILE A 158 -11.04 -1.83 13.44
CA ILE A 158 -10.75 -2.98 12.59
C ILE A 158 -11.89 -3.99 12.69
N SER A 159 -12.43 -4.40 11.54
CA SER A 159 -13.16 -5.64 11.40
C SER A 159 -12.14 -6.74 11.12
N PHE A 160 -11.90 -7.61 12.09
CA PHE A 160 -10.94 -8.69 11.96
C PHE A 160 -11.53 -9.80 11.09
N GLU A 161 -11.13 -9.88 9.83
CA GLU A 161 -11.52 -10.90 8.87
C GLU A 161 -10.44 -11.99 8.79
N ALA A 162 -10.86 -13.24 8.67
CA ALA A 162 -9.96 -14.36 8.42
C ALA A 162 -9.76 -14.52 6.91
N PHE A 163 -8.56 -14.22 6.42
CA PHE A 163 -8.17 -14.47 5.02
C PHE A 163 -7.68 -15.89 4.83
N SER A 164 -7.22 -16.52 5.90
CA SER A 164 -6.75 -17.90 5.97
C SER A 164 -6.88 -18.44 7.39
N GLY A 165 -6.53 -19.72 7.57
CA GLY A 165 -6.49 -20.35 8.91
C GLY A 165 -5.38 -19.81 9.83
N THR A 166 -4.42 -19.05 9.29
CA THR A 166 -3.29 -18.47 10.04
C THR A 166 -3.44 -16.98 10.30
N THR A 167 -4.50 -16.33 9.80
CA THR A 167 -4.74 -14.89 10.02
C THR A 167 -4.98 -14.61 11.52
N PRO A 168 -4.27 -13.67 12.16
CA PRO A 168 -4.56 -13.24 13.52
C PRO A 168 -5.85 -12.42 13.55
N VAL A 169 -6.94 -12.99 14.03
CA VAL A 169 -8.30 -12.43 13.97
C VAL A 169 -8.75 -11.72 15.24
N SER A 170 -7.83 -11.26 16.04
CA SER A 170 -8.15 -10.47 17.26
C SER A 170 -7.00 -9.55 17.64
N ALA A 171 -7.31 -8.48 18.37
CA ALA A 171 -6.30 -7.59 18.94
C ALA A 171 -5.28 -8.37 19.79
N GLN A 172 -5.75 -9.33 20.60
CA GLN A 172 -4.87 -10.17 21.42
C GLN A 172 -3.90 -11.00 20.59
N ALA A 173 -4.35 -11.61 19.50
CA ALA A 173 -3.49 -12.39 18.58
C ALA A 173 -2.45 -11.49 17.89
N VAL A 174 -2.84 -10.27 17.49
CA VAL A 174 -1.91 -9.30 16.90
C VAL A 174 -0.85 -8.83 17.89
N GLU A 175 -1.24 -8.52 19.15
CA GLU A 175 -0.30 -8.14 20.21
C GLU A 175 0.68 -9.29 20.54
N ALA A 176 0.21 -10.54 20.55
CA ALA A 176 1.09 -11.69 20.72
C ALA A 176 2.15 -11.81 19.62
N GLU A 177 1.76 -11.59 18.36
CA GLU A 177 2.71 -11.57 17.23
C GLU A 177 3.69 -10.40 17.29
N ILE A 178 3.25 -9.23 17.77
CA ILE A 178 4.13 -8.07 18.00
C ILE A 178 5.14 -8.39 19.10
N ALA A 179 4.71 -8.97 20.22
CA ALA A 179 5.58 -9.35 21.32
C ALA A 179 6.62 -10.40 20.87
N ALA A 180 6.18 -11.45 20.17
CA ALA A 180 7.08 -12.46 19.63
C ALA A 180 8.09 -11.88 18.62
N ALA A 181 7.71 -10.83 17.88
CA ALA A 181 8.61 -10.15 16.95
C ALA A 181 9.71 -9.36 17.68
N VAL A 182 9.43 -8.79 18.84
CA VAL A 182 10.44 -8.10 19.68
C VAL A 182 11.51 -9.09 20.13
N GLU A 183 11.12 -10.27 20.60
CA GLU A 183 12.05 -11.31 21.04
C GLU A 183 12.88 -11.87 19.86
N ARG A 184 12.24 -12.05 18.70
CA ARG A 184 12.87 -12.58 17.48
C ARG A 184 13.74 -11.55 16.75
N GLY A 185 13.48 -10.26 16.94
CA GLY A 185 14.15 -9.15 16.28
C GLY A 185 13.59 -8.77 14.90
N TYR A 186 12.47 -9.37 14.46
CA TYR A 186 11.78 -9.03 13.21
C TYR A 186 10.32 -9.49 13.21
N HIS A 187 9.46 -8.81 12.47
CA HIS A 187 8.09 -9.22 12.21
C HIS A 187 8.05 -10.22 11.05
N GLN A 188 7.16 -11.18 11.13
CA GLN A 188 6.97 -12.20 10.07
C GLN A 188 5.50 -12.45 9.80
N SER A 189 5.19 -12.95 8.61
CA SER A 189 3.88 -13.47 8.22
C SER A 189 4.03 -14.73 7.37
N SER A 190 3.01 -15.60 7.36
CA SER A 190 2.98 -16.80 6.53
C SER A 190 1.56 -17.14 6.17
N SER A 191 1.20 -16.94 4.90
CA SER A 191 -0.14 -17.22 4.35
C SER A 191 -1.29 -16.53 5.09
N GLU A 192 -1.03 -15.45 5.83
CA GLU A 192 -2.02 -14.82 6.70
C GLU A 192 -3.00 -13.92 5.94
N PHE A 193 -2.54 -13.21 4.89
CA PHE A 193 -3.36 -12.35 4.04
C PHE A 193 -3.48 -12.91 2.62
N VAL A 194 -2.36 -13.30 2.03
CA VAL A 194 -2.30 -13.94 0.72
C VAL A 194 -1.83 -15.37 0.92
N PRO A 195 -2.54 -16.38 0.41
CA PRO A 195 -2.08 -17.78 0.44
C PRO A 195 -0.68 -17.93 -0.16
N ASP A 196 0.10 -18.83 0.41
CA ASP A 196 1.47 -19.16 -0.03
C ASP A 196 2.46 -17.99 -0.07
N LEU A 197 2.15 -16.88 0.59
CA LEU A 197 3.03 -15.73 0.74
C LEU A 197 3.66 -15.71 2.13
N ALA A 198 4.99 -15.59 2.19
CA ALA A 198 5.73 -15.31 3.43
C ALA A 198 6.34 -13.91 3.40
N GLY A 199 6.34 -13.23 4.53
CA GLY A 199 6.91 -11.90 4.68
C GLY A 199 7.80 -11.77 5.91
N VAL A 200 8.82 -10.93 5.79
CA VAL A 200 9.67 -10.43 6.88
C VAL A 200 9.63 -8.92 6.85
N ALA A 201 9.39 -8.28 7.99
CA ALA A 201 9.33 -6.83 8.07
C ALA A 201 10.08 -6.27 9.28
N LEU A 202 10.61 -5.07 9.11
CA LEU A 202 11.25 -4.30 10.17
C LEU A 202 10.61 -2.91 10.25
N PRO A 203 10.55 -2.30 11.43
CA PRO A 203 10.31 -0.86 11.57
C PRO A 203 11.38 -0.09 10.77
N LEU A 204 10.97 0.97 10.10
CA LEU A 204 11.85 1.89 9.37
C LEU A 204 11.57 3.32 9.85
N PRO A 205 12.17 3.77 10.96
CA PRO A 205 11.97 5.13 11.45
C PRO A 205 12.64 6.11 10.46
N LEU A 206 11.87 7.12 10.02
CA LEU A 206 12.35 8.19 9.16
C LEU A 206 11.79 9.53 9.68
N GLY A 207 12.57 10.24 10.48
CA GLY A 207 12.08 11.38 11.25
C GLY A 207 10.92 10.97 12.15
N GLU A 208 9.81 11.68 12.09
CA GLU A 208 8.58 11.33 12.83
C GLU A 208 7.69 10.30 12.13
N ARG A 209 8.05 9.89 10.90
CA ARG A 209 7.27 8.95 10.09
C ARG A 209 7.45 7.53 10.60
N ARG A 210 6.35 6.85 10.88
CA ARG A 210 6.30 5.45 11.32
C ARG A 210 6.13 4.56 10.10
N LEU A 211 7.23 4.24 9.46
CA LEU A 211 7.27 3.40 8.28
C LEU A 211 7.72 1.98 8.65
N SER A 212 7.54 1.06 7.73
CA SER A 212 8.15 -0.27 7.80
C SER A 212 8.70 -0.67 6.43
N ILE A 213 9.74 -1.49 6.43
CA ILE A 213 10.25 -2.15 5.23
C ILE A 213 9.88 -3.63 5.31
N VAL A 214 9.41 -4.20 4.21
CA VAL A 214 9.01 -5.60 4.09
C VAL A 214 9.65 -6.26 2.89
N VAL A 215 10.08 -7.49 3.07
CA VAL A 215 10.43 -8.43 2.00
C VAL A 215 9.38 -9.52 1.97
N ALA A 216 8.79 -9.78 0.82
CA ALA A 216 7.73 -10.77 0.67
C ALA A 216 7.92 -11.59 -0.61
N GLY A 217 7.66 -12.89 -0.51
CA GLY A 217 7.74 -13.84 -1.61
C GLY A 217 7.09 -15.18 -1.28
N PRO A 218 7.10 -16.14 -2.22
CA PRO A 218 6.49 -17.45 -2.02
C PRO A 218 7.03 -18.17 -0.79
N THR A 219 6.13 -18.82 -0.03
CA THR A 219 6.51 -19.59 1.17
C THR A 219 7.58 -20.62 0.89
N SER A 220 7.52 -21.26 -0.29
CA SER A 220 8.50 -22.28 -0.72
C SER A 220 9.95 -21.79 -0.77
N ARG A 221 10.18 -20.48 -0.97
CA ARG A 221 11.53 -19.87 -0.98
C ARG A 221 11.82 -19.10 0.29
N CYS A 222 10.82 -18.42 0.84
CA CYS A 222 11.03 -17.40 1.86
C CYS A 222 10.91 -17.93 3.29
N LEU A 223 10.15 -19.02 3.52
CA LEU A 223 9.82 -19.46 4.87
C LEU A 223 11.05 -19.78 5.72
N GLU A 224 11.94 -20.62 5.20
CA GLU A 224 13.17 -21.05 5.90
C GLU A 224 14.26 -19.98 5.89
N ARG A 225 14.22 -19.09 4.90
CA ARG A 225 15.19 -18.01 4.74
C ARG A 225 14.92 -16.77 5.59
N ARG A 226 13.79 -16.72 6.33
CA ARG A 226 13.42 -15.54 7.14
C ARG A 226 14.54 -15.01 8.05
N PRO A 227 15.30 -15.83 8.81
CA PRO A 227 16.36 -15.30 9.64
C PRO A 227 17.52 -14.66 8.86
N LEU A 228 17.82 -15.20 7.67
CA LEU A 228 18.84 -14.61 6.78
C LEU A 228 18.32 -13.30 6.18
N THR A 229 17.09 -13.31 5.65
CA THR A 229 16.42 -12.11 5.12
C THR A 229 16.37 -11.00 6.17
N ALA A 230 15.99 -11.33 7.41
CA ALA A 230 15.93 -10.37 8.50
C ALA A 230 17.32 -9.74 8.79
N ARG A 231 18.38 -10.53 8.77
CA ARG A 231 19.75 -10.01 8.95
C ARG A 231 20.17 -9.03 7.85
N LEU A 232 19.97 -9.40 6.58
CA LEU A 232 20.25 -8.52 5.44
C LEU A 232 19.46 -7.20 5.54
N MET A 233 18.20 -7.28 5.90
CA MET A 233 17.37 -6.11 6.12
C MET A 233 17.84 -5.24 7.28
N GLN A 234 18.23 -5.86 8.42
CA GLN A 234 18.76 -5.14 9.59
C GLN A 234 20.02 -4.37 9.26
N GLU A 235 20.96 -4.98 8.54
CA GLU A 235 22.20 -4.35 8.08
C GLU A 235 21.92 -3.18 7.13
N ALA A 236 20.99 -3.36 6.19
CA ALA A 236 20.60 -2.33 5.25
C ALA A 236 19.88 -1.15 5.94
N VAL A 237 18.97 -1.42 6.86
CA VAL A 237 18.24 -0.42 7.65
C VAL A 237 19.20 0.33 8.58
N ALA A 238 20.12 -0.36 9.26
CA ALA A 238 21.10 0.27 10.13
C ALA A 238 22.00 1.25 9.35
N SER A 239 22.44 0.84 8.15
CA SER A 239 23.23 1.70 7.27
C SER A 239 22.43 2.94 6.82
N PHE A 240 21.17 2.76 6.46
CA PHE A 240 20.25 3.82 6.09
C PHE A 240 20.03 4.81 7.24
N THR A 241 19.68 4.30 8.44
CA THR A 241 19.43 5.14 9.63
C THR A 241 20.66 5.93 10.05
N LYS A 242 21.86 5.36 9.94
CA LYS A 242 23.12 6.06 10.24
C LYS A 242 23.36 7.23 9.28
N ALA A 243 22.96 7.08 8.02
CA ALA A 243 23.13 8.12 7.00
C ALA A 243 22.09 9.25 7.13
N PHE A 244 20.88 8.97 7.63
CA PHE A 244 19.74 9.89 7.64
C PHE A 244 19.15 10.20 9.02
N GLY A 245 19.55 9.48 10.07
CA GLY A 245 19.08 9.68 11.45
C GLY A 245 19.86 10.71 12.27
N GLY A 246 20.81 11.41 11.68
CA GLY A 246 21.68 12.41 12.31
C GLY A 246 21.33 13.86 11.99
N SER A 247 20.09 14.14 11.61
CA SER A 247 19.64 15.53 11.35
C SER A 247 18.52 15.91 12.31
#